data_3322622894399ba198cecef8777daa41
#
_entry.id   3322622894399ba198cecef8777daa41
#
_cell.length_a   1.000
_cell.length_b   1.000
_cell.length_c   1.000
_cell.angle_alpha   90.00
_cell.angle_beta   90.00
_cell.angle_gamma   90.00
#
_symmetry.space_group_name_H-M   'P 1'
#
loop_
_entity.id
_entity.type
_entity.pdbx_description
1 polymer ?
#
loop_
_entity_poly.entity_id
_entity_poly.type
_entity_poly.pdbx_seq_one_letter_code
_entity_poly.pdbx_strand_id
1 'polypeptide(L)'
;MTDISGFMEKITFSRTDISEEVQLMMIRASELVKQLNSLSLADFTKKQEIILELFGSVGINPFVGDNFHCDFGKNIHIGDNFHADYNCTMLDVADIHIGDNCLIGPDVGIYTAGHRLEPEGRVLDGYGIPISIGNNVWIGGHSVILPGVTIGDGAVIAAGSVVTKSVSPRTLVAGNPAKIKKEIV
;
A
#
# COMPACT_ATOMS: atom_id res chain seq x y z
N MET A 1 -20.02 0.02 -14.07
CA MET A 1 -18.89 -0.89 -13.83
C MET A 1 -17.74 -0.38 -14.68
N THR A 2 -16.82 0.37 -14.11
CA THR A 2 -15.61 0.79 -14.81
C THR A 2 -14.71 -0.43 -14.87
N ASP A 3 -14.38 -0.87 -16.06
CA ASP A 3 -13.44 -1.98 -16.30
C ASP A 3 -12.05 -1.53 -15.84
N ILE A 4 -11.58 -2.07 -14.72
CA ILE A 4 -10.25 -1.81 -14.13
C ILE A 4 -9.18 -2.80 -14.64
N SER A 5 -9.50 -3.62 -15.65
CA SER A 5 -8.56 -4.59 -16.23
C SER A 5 -7.37 -3.96 -16.98
N GLY A 6 -7.40 -2.64 -17.23
CA GLY A 6 -6.36 -1.91 -17.96
C GLY A 6 -5.21 -1.37 -17.10
N PHE A 7 -5.25 -1.50 -15.76
CA PHE A 7 -4.27 -0.86 -14.86
C PHE A 7 -3.24 -1.82 -14.22
N MET A 8 -3.24 -3.10 -14.59
CA MET A 8 -2.36 -4.10 -13.96
C MET A 8 -1.16 -4.48 -14.82
N GLU A 9 -0.43 -3.51 -15.34
CA GLU A 9 0.81 -3.83 -16.06
C GLU A 9 1.94 -4.10 -15.08
N LYS A 10 2.54 -5.30 -15.18
CA LYS A 10 3.69 -5.70 -14.38
C LYS A 10 4.90 -4.88 -14.80
N ILE A 11 5.43 -4.09 -13.87
CA ILE A 11 6.68 -3.35 -14.04
C ILE A 11 7.84 -4.29 -13.69
N THR A 12 8.88 -4.35 -14.53
CA THR A 12 10.12 -5.07 -14.20
C THR A 12 11.26 -4.07 -14.06
N PHE A 13 12.16 -4.32 -13.11
CA PHE A 13 13.32 -3.49 -12.89
C PHE A 13 14.57 -4.32 -12.66
N SER A 14 15.74 -3.78 -13.02
CA SER A 14 17.05 -4.33 -12.66
C SER A 14 17.71 -3.48 -11.60
N ARG A 15 18.23 -4.11 -10.55
CA ARG A 15 18.97 -3.42 -9.49
C ARG A 15 20.34 -2.90 -9.93
N THR A 16 20.85 -3.39 -11.07
CA THR A 16 22.13 -2.97 -11.64
C THR A 16 22.01 -1.74 -12.53
N ASP A 17 20.78 -1.33 -12.87
CA ASP A 17 20.52 -0.22 -13.80
C ASP A 17 19.44 0.71 -13.25
N ILE A 18 19.65 1.20 -12.02
CA ILE A 18 18.76 2.18 -11.38
C ILE A 18 19.17 3.57 -11.84
N SER A 19 18.30 4.26 -12.57
CA SER A 19 18.56 5.61 -13.06
C SER A 19 18.78 6.60 -11.90
N GLU A 20 19.49 7.69 -12.17
CA GLU A 20 19.70 8.77 -11.19
C GLU A 20 18.35 9.34 -10.70
N GLU A 21 17.37 9.47 -11.58
CA GLU A 21 16.02 9.92 -11.24
C GLU A 21 15.36 9.03 -10.20
N VAL A 22 15.40 7.71 -10.39
CA VAL A 22 14.85 6.74 -9.42
C VAL A 22 15.59 6.81 -8.09
N GLN A 23 16.91 6.96 -8.10
CA GLN A 23 17.69 7.13 -6.87
C GLN A 23 17.28 8.40 -6.11
N LEU A 24 17.10 9.52 -6.82
CA LEU A 24 16.65 10.78 -6.21
C LEU A 24 15.23 10.65 -5.60
N MET A 25 14.33 9.94 -6.27
CA MET A 25 12.99 9.66 -5.74
C MET A 25 13.06 8.86 -4.43
N MET A 26 13.88 7.82 -4.36
CA MET A 26 14.08 7.01 -3.14
C MET A 26 14.68 7.84 -1.99
N ILE A 27 15.69 8.67 -2.28
CA ILE A 27 16.30 9.55 -1.29
C ILE A 27 15.26 10.53 -0.72
N ARG A 28 14.51 11.19 -1.62
CA ARG A 28 13.45 12.11 -1.22
C ARG A 28 12.39 11.43 -0.33
N ALA A 29 11.91 10.25 -0.73
CA ALA A 29 10.94 9.50 0.06
C ALA A 29 11.49 9.15 1.45
N SER A 30 12.73 8.66 1.52
CA SER A 30 13.42 8.35 2.79
C SER A 30 13.51 9.56 3.72
N GLU A 31 13.80 10.75 3.19
CA GLU A 31 13.88 11.98 3.97
C GLU A 31 12.51 12.41 4.51
N LEU A 32 11.47 12.36 3.67
CA LEU A 32 10.10 12.70 4.07
C LEU A 32 9.52 11.71 5.08
N VAL A 33 9.76 10.41 4.90
CA VAL A 33 9.37 9.36 5.85
C VAL A 33 10.06 9.59 7.21
N LYS A 34 11.34 9.92 7.21
CA LYS A 34 12.08 10.26 8.46
C LYS A 34 11.48 11.48 9.15
N GLN A 35 11.13 12.53 8.40
CA GLN A 35 10.47 13.72 8.95
C GLN A 35 9.10 13.36 9.53
N LEU A 36 8.25 12.64 8.77
CA LEU A 36 6.93 12.19 9.19
C LEU A 36 6.98 11.44 10.52
N ASN A 37 7.89 10.47 10.63
CA ASN A 37 8.05 9.63 11.81
C ASN A 37 8.70 10.34 13.02
N SER A 38 9.32 11.51 12.82
CA SER A 38 9.89 12.31 13.90
C SER A 38 8.90 13.24 14.59
N LEU A 39 7.72 13.44 13.98
CA LEU A 39 6.70 14.34 14.50
C LEU A 39 5.77 13.62 15.48
N SER A 40 5.35 14.34 16.53
CA SER A 40 4.34 13.85 17.46
C SER A 40 2.91 14.00 16.90
N LEU A 41 1.92 13.36 17.53
CA LEU A 41 0.52 13.56 17.21
C LEU A 41 0.05 15.02 17.37
N ALA A 42 0.72 15.80 18.25
CA ALA A 42 0.42 17.23 18.39
C ALA A 42 0.79 18.06 17.14
N ASP A 43 1.66 17.55 16.28
CA ASP A 43 2.09 18.18 15.03
C ASP A 43 1.22 17.79 13.83
N PHE A 44 -0.06 17.51 14.05
CA PHE A 44 -0.98 16.94 13.05
C PHE A 44 -0.96 17.67 11.69
N THR A 45 -1.00 19.00 11.70
CA THR A 45 -0.96 19.81 10.46
C THR A 45 0.33 19.56 9.67
N LYS A 46 1.47 19.52 10.34
CA LYS A 46 2.76 19.25 9.69
C LYS A 46 2.83 17.82 9.14
N LYS A 47 2.28 16.85 9.87
CA LYS A 47 2.16 15.47 9.35
C LYS A 47 1.36 15.45 8.06
N GLN A 48 0.22 16.16 7.99
CA GLN A 48 -0.58 16.26 6.77
C GLN A 48 0.18 16.91 5.61
N GLU A 49 0.92 17.98 5.85
CA GLU A 49 1.77 18.62 4.84
C GLU A 49 2.80 17.65 4.26
N ILE A 50 3.46 16.86 5.12
CA ILE A 50 4.43 15.86 4.66
C ILE A 50 3.74 14.73 3.88
N ILE A 51 2.57 14.26 4.30
CA ILE A 51 1.80 13.24 3.56
C ILE A 51 1.44 13.74 2.16
N LEU A 52 0.96 14.99 2.04
CA LEU A 52 0.65 15.64 0.76
C LEU A 52 1.89 15.75 -0.15
N GLU A 53 3.06 15.96 0.43
CA GLU A 53 4.31 16.01 -0.33
C GLU A 53 4.80 14.60 -0.70
N LEU A 54 4.70 13.62 0.20
CA LEU A 54 5.22 12.27 0.04
C LEU A 54 4.44 11.46 -0.99
N PHE A 55 3.11 11.45 -0.89
CA PHE A 55 2.26 10.59 -1.73
C PHE A 55 1.99 11.19 -3.12
N GLY A 56 1.59 10.33 -4.06
CA GLY A 56 1.26 10.70 -5.44
C GLY A 56 -0.02 11.51 -5.53
N SER A 57 -1.05 11.09 -4.80
CA SER A 57 -2.29 11.85 -4.61
C SER A 57 -2.90 11.57 -3.24
N VAL A 58 -3.56 12.59 -2.68
CA VAL A 58 -4.09 12.54 -1.32
C VAL A 58 -5.45 13.23 -1.29
N GLY A 59 -6.46 12.53 -0.78
CA GLY A 59 -7.78 13.11 -0.48
C GLY A 59 -7.77 13.99 0.77
N ILE A 60 -8.94 14.35 1.26
CA ILE A 60 -9.09 15.16 2.47
C ILE A 60 -8.96 14.29 3.74
N ASN A 61 -8.51 14.91 4.85
CA ASN A 61 -8.36 14.29 6.17
C ASN A 61 -7.50 13.01 6.22
N PRO A 62 -6.31 12.95 5.59
CA PRO A 62 -5.45 11.79 5.69
C PRO A 62 -4.86 11.67 7.09
N PHE A 63 -4.73 10.43 7.59
CA PHE A 63 -3.99 10.12 8.79
C PHE A 63 -3.02 8.97 8.54
N VAL A 64 -1.76 9.16 8.90
CA VAL A 64 -0.72 8.13 8.90
C VAL A 64 -0.05 8.12 10.27
N GLY A 65 -0.14 6.98 10.93
CA GLY A 65 0.48 6.74 12.24
C GLY A 65 2.00 6.70 12.19
N ASP A 66 2.60 6.59 13.36
CA ASP A 66 4.05 6.60 13.52
C ASP A 66 4.69 5.32 12.94
N ASN A 67 5.97 5.43 12.60
CA ASN A 67 6.78 4.34 12.05
C ASN A 67 6.24 3.80 10.70
N PHE A 68 5.75 4.71 9.85
CA PHE A 68 5.37 4.40 8.48
C PHE A 68 6.61 4.24 7.59
N HIS A 69 6.56 3.32 6.61
CA HIS A 69 7.62 3.11 5.61
C HIS A 69 7.05 2.92 4.21
N CYS A 70 7.75 3.46 3.21
CA CYS A 70 7.50 3.22 1.79
C CYS A 70 8.80 3.30 0.98
N ASP A 71 8.76 2.87 -0.29
CA ASP A 71 9.93 2.94 -1.18
C ASP A 71 10.04 4.32 -1.86
N PHE A 72 8.98 4.79 -2.50
CA PHE A 72 8.92 6.03 -3.28
C PHE A 72 7.92 7.04 -2.75
N GLY A 73 6.83 6.59 -2.15
CA GLY A 73 5.68 7.38 -1.74
C GLY A 73 4.85 7.91 -2.92
N LYS A 74 5.50 8.32 -4.01
CA LYS A 74 4.83 8.87 -5.20
C LYS A 74 3.90 7.91 -5.93
N ASN A 75 4.07 6.62 -5.72
CA ASN A 75 3.19 5.59 -6.28
C ASN A 75 2.05 5.21 -5.30
N ILE A 76 1.88 5.94 -4.20
CA ILE A 76 0.78 5.76 -3.24
C ILE A 76 -0.27 6.84 -3.50
N HIS A 77 -1.50 6.41 -3.76
CA HIS A 77 -2.65 7.24 -4.04
C HIS A 77 -3.76 6.91 -3.05
N ILE A 78 -4.17 7.87 -2.23
CA ILE A 78 -5.18 7.68 -1.19
C ILE A 78 -6.37 8.61 -1.37
N GLY A 79 -7.56 8.12 -1.09
CA GLY A 79 -8.81 8.88 -1.11
C GLY A 79 -9.06 9.65 0.19
N ASP A 80 -10.29 10.11 0.33
CA ASP A 80 -10.76 10.90 1.48
C ASP A 80 -10.84 10.04 2.75
N ASN A 81 -10.54 10.66 3.90
CA ASN A 81 -10.61 10.04 5.23
C ASN A 81 -9.81 8.75 5.34
N PHE A 82 -8.69 8.65 4.63
CA PHE A 82 -7.75 7.54 4.76
C PHE A 82 -7.14 7.52 6.17
N HIS A 83 -7.11 6.34 6.78
CA HIS A 83 -6.50 6.15 8.09
C HIS A 83 -5.59 4.92 8.08
N ALA A 84 -4.31 5.11 8.31
CA ALA A 84 -3.36 4.03 8.58
C ALA A 84 -2.81 4.17 10.00
N ASP A 85 -2.91 3.10 10.78
CA ASP A 85 -2.33 3.01 12.11
C ASP A 85 -0.78 2.92 12.03
N TYR A 86 -0.14 2.79 13.16
CA TYR A 86 1.33 2.74 13.30
C TYR A 86 1.95 1.46 12.68
N ASN A 87 3.23 1.54 12.36
CA ASN A 87 4.05 0.44 11.79
C ASN A 87 3.60 -0.07 10.42
N CYS A 88 2.83 0.71 9.66
CA CYS A 88 2.43 0.29 8.33
C CYS A 88 3.59 0.42 7.33
N THR A 89 3.70 -0.56 6.43
CA THR A 89 4.71 -0.56 5.36
C THR A 89 4.03 -0.73 3.99
N MET A 90 4.30 0.19 3.07
CA MET A 90 3.82 0.14 1.69
C MET A 90 5.01 0.10 0.74
N LEU A 91 5.33 -1.08 0.15
CA LEU A 91 6.37 -1.19 -0.87
C LEU A 91 5.76 -0.84 -2.24
N ASP A 92 5.86 0.42 -2.58
CA ASP A 92 5.21 1.05 -3.74
C ASP A 92 6.13 1.11 -4.98
N VAL A 93 6.73 -0.03 -5.34
CA VAL A 93 7.46 -0.17 -6.62
C VAL A 93 6.52 0.01 -7.82
N ALA A 94 5.27 -0.42 -7.69
CA ALA A 94 4.16 -0.10 -8.59
C ALA A 94 3.06 0.61 -7.82
N ASP A 95 2.07 1.14 -8.52
CA ASP A 95 1.01 1.95 -7.91
C ASP A 95 0.21 1.19 -6.85
N ILE A 96 -0.09 1.89 -5.76
CA ILE A 96 -1.03 1.49 -4.71
C ILE A 96 -2.17 2.51 -4.72
N HIS A 97 -3.35 2.10 -5.13
CA HIS A 97 -4.55 2.92 -5.09
C HIS A 97 -5.44 2.49 -3.93
N ILE A 98 -5.82 3.42 -3.06
CA ILE A 98 -6.71 3.18 -1.92
C ILE A 98 -7.84 4.21 -1.97
N GLY A 99 -9.07 3.76 -2.00
CA GLY A 99 -10.26 4.60 -2.07
C GLY A 99 -10.58 5.34 -0.77
N ASP A 100 -11.79 5.88 -0.70
CA ASP A 100 -12.27 6.70 0.41
C ASP A 100 -12.64 5.87 1.63
N ASN A 101 -12.52 6.49 2.83
CA ASN A 101 -12.93 5.93 4.12
C ASN A 101 -12.31 4.58 4.44
N CYS A 102 -11.06 4.36 4.06
CA CYS A 102 -10.33 3.13 4.32
C CYS A 102 -9.61 3.16 5.66
N LEU A 103 -9.71 2.06 6.39
CA LEU A 103 -9.06 1.85 7.68
C LEU A 103 -8.00 0.75 7.56
N ILE A 104 -6.75 1.11 7.81
CA ILE A 104 -5.61 0.21 7.79
C ILE A 104 -5.11 0.07 9.22
N GLY A 105 -5.22 -1.13 9.79
CA GLY A 105 -4.78 -1.42 11.15
C GLY A 105 -3.25 -1.43 11.30
N PRO A 106 -2.76 -1.54 12.53
CA PRO A 106 -1.32 -1.50 12.80
C PRO A 106 -0.57 -2.69 12.17
N ASP A 107 0.71 -2.48 11.86
CA ASP A 107 1.60 -3.51 11.32
C ASP A 107 1.11 -4.14 9.99
N VAL A 108 0.30 -3.42 9.22
CA VAL A 108 -0.15 -3.89 7.90
C VAL A 108 0.95 -3.67 6.87
N GLY A 109 1.19 -4.71 6.04
CA GLY A 109 2.05 -4.65 4.87
C GLY A 109 1.25 -4.65 3.57
N ILE A 110 1.50 -3.68 2.69
CA ILE A 110 0.94 -3.63 1.32
C ILE A 110 2.12 -3.65 0.36
N TYR A 111 2.32 -4.75 -0.36
CA TYR A 111 3.52 -4.97 -1.13
C TYR A 111 3.21 -5.16 -2.60
N THR A 112 3.56 -4.18 -3.43
CA THR A 112 3.50 -4.33 -4.89
C THR A 112 4.72 -5.05 -5.42
N ALA A 113 5.81 -5.09 -4.64
CA ALA A 113 7.13 -5.60 -5.05
C ALA A 113 7.26 -7.11 -4.88
N GLY A 114 8.02 -7.72 -5.78
CA GLY A 114 8.41 -9.12 -5.70
C GLY A 114 9.68 -9.43 -6.49
N HIS A 115 10.15 -10.65 -6.37
CA HIS A 115 11.28 -11.19 -7.12
C HIS A 115 10.88 -12.47 -7.84
N ARG A 116 11.69 -12.87 -8.85
CA ARG A 116 11.51 -14.16 -9.52
C ARG A 116 11.69 -15.32 -8.55
N LEU A 117 10.99 -16.42 -8.80
CA LEU A 117 11.08 -17.62 -7.97
C LEU A 117 12.41 -18.37 -8.23
N GLU A 118 12.90 -18.33 -9.45
CA GLU A 118 14.17 -18.92 -9.85
C GLU A 118 15.32 -18.22 -9.12
N PRO A 119 16.28 -18.95 -8.51
CA PRO A 119 17.38 -18.35 -7.76
C PRO A 119 18.34 -17.57 -8.66
N GLU A 120 18.49 -18.01 -9.92
CA GLU A 120 19.40 -17.38 -10.91
C GLU A 120 18.88 -15.99 -11.29
N GLY A 121 19.67 -14.97 -11.00
CA GLY A 121 19.32 -13.58 -11.24
C GLY A 121 18.35 -12.93 -10.25
N ARG A 122 17.82 -13.65 -9.26
CA ARG A 122 16.87 -13.11 -8.26
C ARG A 122 17.40 -11.86 -7.55
N VAL A 123 18.69 -11.79 -7.29
CA VAL A 123 19.32 -10.64 -6.64
C VAL A 123 19.38 -9.41 -7.53
N LEU A 124 19.35 -9.61 -8.84
CA LEU A 124 19.49 -8.55 -9.83
C LEU A 124 18.14 -7.97 -10.28
N ASP A 125 17.10 -8.84 -10.34
CA ASP A 125 15.83 -8.49 -10.94
C ASP A 125 14.70 -8.51 -9.93
N GLY A 126 13.75 -7.58 -10.11
CA GLY A 126 12.51 -7.53 -9.38
C GLY A 126 11.34 -7.13 -10.28
N TYR A 127 10.16 -7.14 -9.70
CA TYR A 127 8.95 -6.67 -10.36
C TYR A 127 8.03 -5.94 -9.37
N GLY A 128 7.18 -5.08 -9.92
CA GLY A 128 6.04 -4.48 -9.23
C GLY A 128 4.75 -4.85 -9.95
N ILE A 129 3.70 -5.17 -9.20
CA ILE A 129 2.34 -5.34 -9.74
C ILE A 129 1.42 -4.48 -8.89
N PRO A 130 0.67 -3.53 -9.51
CA PRO A 130 -0.19 -2.61 -8.79
C PRO A 130 -1.20 -3.29 -7.87
N ILE A 131 -1.57 -2.59 -6.80
CA ILE A 131 -2.61 -3.00 -5.85
C ILE A 131 -3.72 -1.96 -5.88
N SER A 132 -4.98 -2.42 -5.94
CA SER A 132 -6.15 -1.54 -5.87
C SER A 132 -7.02 -1.93 -4.68
N ILE A 133 -7.35 -0.96 -3.83
CA ILE A 133 -8.22 -1.11 -2.67
C ILE A 133 -9.38 -0.13 -2.85
N GLY A 134 -10.59 -0.63 -2.88
CA GLY A 134 -11.82 0.16 -3.05
C GLY A 134 -12.14 1.04 -1.85
N ASN A 135 -13.36 1.58 -1.84
CA ASN A 135 -13.85 2.46 -0.77
C ASN A 135 -14.35 1.66 0.44
N ASN A 136 -14.32 2.27 1.62
CA ASN A 136 -14.87 1.71 2.88
C ASN A 136 -14.27 0.34 3.24
N VAL A 137 -13.02 0.08 2.87
CA VAL A 137 -12.31 -1.16 3.18
C VAL A 137 -11.69 -1.09 4.57
N TRP A 138 -11.79 -2.19 5.32
CA TRP A 138 -11.10 -2.34 6.59
C TRP A 138 -10.08 -3.48 6.51
N ILE A 139 -8.80 -3.16 6.73
CA ILE A 139 -7.71 -4.12 6.81
C ILE A 139 -7.27 -4.23 8.27
N GLY A 140 -7.52 -5.36 8.89
CA GLY A 140 -7.12 -5.65 10.27
C GLY A 140 -5.60 -5.76 10.42
N GLY A 141 -5.11 -5.42 11.59
CA GLY A 141 -3.68 -5.36 11.89
C GLY A 141 -2.92 -6.67 11.59
N HIS A 142 -1.61 -6.54 11.36
CA HIS A 142 -0.70 -7.63 10.96
C HIS A 142 -1.11 -8.38 9.67
N SER A 143 -1.95 -7.77 8.83
CA SER A 143 -2.31 -8.35 7.54
C SER A 143 -1.28 -7.99 6.47
N VAL A 144 -1.15 -8.86 5.47
CA VAL A 144 -0.26 -8.64 4.32
C VAL A 144 -1.07 -8.75 3.03
N ILE A 145 -0.96 -7.71 2.18
CA ILE A 145 -1.58 -7.67 0.85
C ILE A 145 -0.47 -7.86 -0.19
N LEU A 146 -0.59 -8.92 -1.02
CA LEU A 146 0.43 -9.30 -1.99
C LEU A 146 0.23 -8.61 -3.34
N PRO A 147 1.29 -8.59 -4.19
CA PRO A 147 1.28 -7.91 -5.48
C PRO A 147 0.10 -8.33 -6.38
N GLY A 148 -0.52 -7.36 -7.05
CA GLY A 148 -1.59 -7.60 -8.02
C GLY A 148 -2.98 -7.86 -7.41
N VAL A 149 -3.14 -7.72 -6.10
CA VAL A 149 -4.42 -7.91 -5.44
C VAL A 149 -5.33 -6.70 -5.64
N THR A 150 -6.60 -6.97 -5.96
CA THR A 150 -7.68 -5.99 -5.92
C THR A 150 -8.61 -6.33 -4.76
N ILE A 151 -8.92 -5.35 -3.90
CA ILE A 151 -9.88 -5.47 -2.80
C ILE A 151 -11.08 -4.58 -3.11
N GLY A 152 -12.26 -5.19 -3.23
CA GLY A 152 -13.50 -4.49 -3.57
C GLY A 152 -14.06 -3.67 -2.42
N ASP A 153 -14.95 -2.73 -2.75
CA ASP A 153 -15.59 -1.80 -1.81
C ASP A 153 -16.24 -2.52 -0.62
N GLY A 154 -16.05 -1.96 0.56
CA GLY A 154 -16.65 -2.47 1.80
C GLY A 154 -16.15 -3.86 2.23
N ALA A 155 -15.08 -4.37 1.63
CA ALA A 155 -14.46 -5.62 2.08
C ALA A 155 -13.75 -5.46 3.42
N VAL A 156 -13.63 -6.57 4.13
CA VAL A 156 -12.94 -6.65 5.42
C VAL A 156 -11.88 -7.75 5.35
N ILE A 157 -10.66 -7.40 5.68
CA ILE A 157 -9.54 -8.31 5.86
C ILE A 157 -9.35 -8.50 7.36
N ALA A 158 -9.57 -9.71 7.86
CA ALA A 158 -9.37 -9.99 9.29
C ALA A 158 -7.88 -9.92 9.66
N ALA A 159 -7.59 -9.50 10.88
CA ALA A 159 -6.22 -9.37 11.37
C ALA A 159 -5.38 -10.65 11.17
N GLY A 160 -4.09 -10.48 10.87
CA GLY A 160 -3.15 -11.59 10.64
C GLY A 160 -3.36 -12.34 9.33
N SER A 161 -4.10 -11.78 8.38
CA SER A 161 -4.37 -12.44 7.10
C SER A 161 -3.29 -12.16 6.05
N VAL A 162 -3.03 -13.15 5.18
CA VAL A 162 -2.19 -12.97 3.98
C VAL A 162 -3.07 -13.07 2.75
N VAL A 163 -3.33 -11.94 2.11
CA VAL A 163 -4.21 -11.83 0.94
C VAL A 163 -3.39 -12.07 -0.33
N THR A 164 -3.61 -13.23 -0.93
CA THR A 164 -2.88 -13.70 -2.12
C THR A 164 -3.72 -13.66 -3.40
N LYS A 165 -5.01 -13.31 -3.29
CA LYS A 165 -5.98 -13.24 -4.40
C LYS A 165 -6.93 -12.08 -4.15
N SER A 166 -7.48 -11.53 -5.23
CA SER A 166 -8.46 -10.45 -5.16
C SER A 166 -9.69 -10.83 -4.33
N VAL A 167 -10.25 -9.84 -3.64
CA VAL A 167 -11.38 -9.97 -2.72
C VAL A 167 -12.57 -9.22 -3.28
N SER A 168 -13.71 -9.89 -3.40
CA SER A 168 -14.96 -9.29 -3.87
C SER A 168 -15.45 -8.19 -2.92
N PRO A 169 -16.22 -7.21 -3.42
CA PRO A 169 -16.86 -6.21 -2.56
C PRO A 169 -17.67 -6.86 -1.43
N ARG A 170 -17.77 -6.15 -0.29
CA ARG A 170 -18.59 -6.56 0.86
C ARG A 170 -18.33 -8.01 1.30
N THR A 171 -17.07 -8.42 1.33
CA THR A 171 -16.65 -9.77 1.68
C THR A 171 -15.67 -9.74 2.84
N LEU A 172 -15.89 -10.56 3.87
CA LEU A 172 -14.93 -10.83 4.93
C LEU A 172 -14.04 -12.00 4.54
N VAL A 173 -12.72 -11.78 4.51
CA VAL A 173 -11.71 -12.83 4.35
C VAL A 173 -10.81 -12.94 5.57
N ALA A 174 -10.27 -14.13 5.84
CA ALA A 174 -9.36 -14.38 6.97
C ALA A 174 -8.41 -15.55 6.71
N GLY A 175 -7.22 -15.48 7.30
CA GLY A 175 -6.23 -16.55 7.39
C GLY A 175 -5.03 -16.40 6.44
N ASN A 176 -4.13 -17.39 6.45
CA ASN A 176 -2.96 -17.44 5.58
C ASN A 176 -2.94 -18.80 4.83
N PRO A 177 -3.20 -18.83 3.50
CA PRO A 177 -3.72 -17.71 2.71
C PRO A 177 -5.16 -17.35 3.09
N ALA A 178 -5.53 -16.08 2.90
CA ALA A 178 -6.88 -15.57 3.21
C ALA A 178 -7.97 -16.28 2.38
N LYS A 179 -9.04 -16.67 3.06
CA LYS A 179 -10.22 -17.33 2.48
C LYS A 179 -11.48 -16.59 2.88
N ILE A 180 -12.49 -16.62 2.00
CA ILE A 180 -13.82 -16.05 2.27
C ILE A 180 -14.41 -16.70 3.52
N LYS A 181 -14.92 -15.87 4.44
CA LYS A 181 -15.63 -16.29 5.66
C LYS A 181 -17.11 -16.01 5.58
N LYS A 182 -17.49 -14.85 5.06
CA LYS A 182 -18.88 -14.49 4.83
C LYS A 182 -19.01 -13.28 3.90
N GLU A 183 -20.18 -13.08 3.34
CA GLU A 183 -20.60 -11.82 2.72
C GLU A 183 -21.10 -10.86 3.80
N ILE A 184 -20.87 -9.56 3.60
CA ILE A 184 -21.30 -8.48 4.50
C ILE A 184 -22.57 -7.89 3.89
N VAL A 185 -23.65 -7.97 4.63
CA VAL A 185 -24.98 -7.48 4.21
C VAL A 185 -25.09 -5.97 4.41
#